data_f6fcf444b6f9b0f8193f59c54cd897e3
#
_entry.id   f6fcf444b6f9b0f8193f59c54cd897e3
#
_cell.length_a   1.000
_cell.length_b   1.000
_cell.length_c   1.000
_cell.angle_alpha   90.00
_cell.angle_beta   90.00
_cell.angle_gamma   90.00
#
_symmetry.space_group_name_H-M   'P 1'
#
loop_
_entity.id
_entity.type
_entity.pdbx_description
1 polymer ?
#
loop_
_entity_poly.entity_id
_entity_poly.type
_entity_poly.pdbx_seq_one_letter_code
_entity_poly.pdbx_strand_id
1 'polypeptide(L)'
;SDDGNIVTNNPGWYLLVFTAEVVGRDVKYKVAINEPEVWMIGDVTGVDWQDRATGWRLEVPTTADGEFVSPAFAAAASADNGVRVYCPIEGHDPWHSEFMVFDGTIKYRGTGGDQDRVTAAAGQKLYLNFSTDKGEIK
;
A
#
# COMPACT_ATOMS: atom_id res chain seq x y z
N SER A 1 -16.13 -21.44 1.83
CA SER A 1 -16.69 -22.48 2.72
C SER A 1 -18.20 -22.26 2.86
N ASP A 2 -18.96 -23.32 3.13
CA ASP A 2 -20.43 -23.27 3.25
C ASP A 2 -20.91 -22.49 4.50
N ASP A 3 -19.99 -22.13 5.40
CA ASP A 3 -20.23 -21.36 6.61
C ASP A 3 -20.00 -19.84 6.44
N GLY A 4 -19.74 -19.40 5.22
CA GLY A 4 -19.52 -17.98 4.89
C GLY A 4 -18.14 -17.44 5.25
N ASN A 5 -17.22 -18.27 5.73
CA ASN A 5 -15.85 -17.84 6.05
C ASN A 5 -14.97 -17.79 4.80
N ILE A 6 -14.09 -16.82 4.75
CA ILE A 6 -13.01 -16.77 3.76
C ILE A 6 -11.88 -17.66 4.28
N VAL A 7 -11.52 -18.67 3.49
CA VAL A 7 -10.45 -19.61 3.85
C VAL A 7 -9.33 -19.50 2.83
N THR A 8 -8.10 -19.31 3.33
CA THR A 8 -6.87 -19.38 2.53
C THR A 8 -6.18 -20.72 2.77
N ASN A 9 -5.64 -21.34 1.73
CA ASN A 9 -4.96 -22.63 1.83
C ASN A 9 -3.59 -22.52 2.50
N ASN A 10 -2.97 -21.33 2.44
CA ASN A 10 -1.66 -21.07 3.02
C ASN A 10 -1.75 -19.91 4.01
N PRO A 11 -1.08 -20.00 5.16
CA PRO A 11 -0.93 -18.85 6.05
C PRO A 11 -0.03 -17.80 5.38
N GLY A 12 -0.32 -16.52 5.62
CA GLY A 12 0.46 -15.43 5.07
C GLY A 12 -0.30 -14.12 4.99
N TRP A 13 0.33 -13.12 4.41
CA TRP A 13 -0.26 -11.83 4.11
C TRP A 13 -1.04 -11.90 2.80
N TYR A 14 -2.15 -11.20 2.74
CA TYR A 14 -3.01 -11.07 1.55
C TYR A 14 -3.55 -9.66 1.44
N LEU A 15 -3.71 -9.18 0.21
CA LEU A 15 -4.46 -7.96 -0.08
C LEU A 15 -5.92 -8.34 -0.36
N LEU A 16 -6.83 -8.00 0.55
CA LEU A 16 -8.25 -8.20 0.39
C LEU A 16 -8.91 -6.94 -0.18
N VAL A 17 -9.61 -7.09 -1.29
CA VAL A 17 -10.37 -6.00 -1.91
C VAL A 17 -11.85 -6.33 -1.82
N PHE A 18 -12.59 -5.50 -1.11
CA PHE A 18 -14.04 -5.60 -0.99
C PHE A 18 -14.69 -4.54 -1.89
N THR A 19 -15.55 -4.98 -2.80
CA THR A 19 -16.36 -4.09 -3.61
C THR A 19 -17.82 -4.27 -3.29
N ALA A 20 -18.56 -3.17 -3.28
CA ALA A 20 -20.01 -3.15 -3.12
C ALA A 20 -20.63 -2.44 -4.34
N GLU A 21 -21.60 -3.08 -4.97
CA GLU A 21 -22.35 -2.55 -6.11
C GLU A 21 -23.83 -2.49 -5.79
N VAL A 22 -24.46 -1.35 -6.01
CA VAL A 22 -25.91 -1.20 -5.88
C VAL A 22 -26.59 -1.58 -7.20
N VAL A 23 -27.38 -2.66 -7.17
CA VAL A 23 -28.12 -3.15 -8.35
C VAL A 23 -29.61 -3.10 -8.03
N GLY A 24 -30.29 -2.05 -8.51
CA GLY A 24 -31.69 -1.82 -8.17
C GLY A 24 -31.85 -1.44 -6.69
N ARG A 25 -32.45 -2.35 -5.89
CA ARG A 25 -32.62 -2.19 -4.43
C ARG A 25 -31.68 -3.07 -3.61
N ASP A 26 -30.85 -3.85 -4.28
CA ASP A 26 -29.94 -4.82 -3.65
C ASP A 26 -28.51 -4.29 -3.65
N VAL A 27 -27.72 -4.73 -2.67
CA VAL A 27 -26.27 -4.49 -2.64
C VAL A 27 -25.58 -5.83 -2.86
N LYS A 28 -24.78 -5.90 -3.92
CA LYS A 28 -23.94 -7.05 -4.21
C LYS A 28 -22.51 -6.80 -3.73
N TYR A 29 -21.96 -7.77 -3.03
CA TYR A 29 -20.58 -7.71 -2.54
C TYR A 29 -19.71 -8.68 -3.33
N LYS A 30 -18.51 -8.25 -3.64
CA LYS A 30 -17.44 -9.08 -4.22
C LYS A 30 -16.20 -8.95 -3.35
N VAL A 31 -15.55 -10.08 -3.07
CA VAL A 31 -14.27 -10.13 -2.38
C VAL A 31 -13.23 -10.71 -3.33
N ALA A 32 -12.13 -10.00 -3.53
CA ALA A 32 -10.94 -10.51 -4.21
C ALA A 32 -9.82 -10.69 -3.19
N ILE A 33 -9.12 -11.82 -3.28
CA ILE A 33 -7.95 -12.16 -2.46
C ILE A 33 -6.76 -12.12 -3.41
N ASN A 34 -5.85 -11.18 -3.18
CA ASN A 34 -4.71 -10.94 -4.04
C ASN A 34 -3.40 -11.16 -3.28
N GLU A 35 -2.30 -11.23 -4.03
CA GLU A 35 -0.95 -11.17 -3.48
C GLU A 35 -0.77 -9.91 -2.61
N PRO A 36 0.03 -9.99 -1.54
CA PRO A 36 0.24 -8.87 -0.64
C PRO A 36 1.22 -7.84 -1.24
N GLU A 37 0.80 -7.16 -2.28
CA GLU A 37 1.62 -6.20 -3.00
C GLU A 37 1.51 -4.80 -2.42
N VAL A 38 2.66 -4.23 -2.08
CA VAL A 38 2.84 -2.82 -1.69
C VAL A 38 3.97 -2.26 -2.53
N TRP A 39 3.76 -1.11 -3.14
CA TRP A 39 4.68 -0.52 -4.11
C TRP A 39 5.00 0.94 -3.80
N MET A 40 6.26 1.32 -4.04
CA MET A 40 6.68 2.71 -4.09
C MET A 40 6.44 3.30 -5.47
N ILE A 41 6.18 4.61 -5.55
CA ILE A 41 6.04 5.36 -6.79
C ILE A 41 6.58 6.79 -6.60
N GLY A 42 7.00 7.43 -7.68
CA GLY A 42 7.45 8.82 -7.69
C GLY A 42 8.93 9.00 -7.33
N ASP A 43 9.28 10.16 -6.79
CA ASP A 43 10.66 10.65 -6.61
C ASP A 43 11.63 9.61 -6.04
N VAL A 44 11.24 8.92 -4.98
CA VAL A 44 12.11 7.96 -4.28
C VAL A 44 12.60 6.81 -5.14
N THR A 45 11.90 6.53 -6.23
CA THR A 45 12.27 5.44 -7.16
C THR A 45 13.38 5.86 -8.14
N GLY A 46 13.64 7.16 -8.29
CA GLY A 46 14.58 7.66 -9.28
C GLY A 46 14.15 7.48 -10.73
N VAL A 47 12.91 7.04 -10.95
CA VAL A 47 12.27 6.92 -12.28
C VAL A 47 10.97 7.73 -12.29
N ASP A 48 10.41 7.96 -13.47
CA ASP A 48 9.12 8.63 -13.60
C ASP A 48 8.01 7.87 -12.87
N TRP A 49 6.85 8.50 -12.73
CA TRP A 49 5.64 7.99 -12.06
C TRP A 49 5.09 6.72 -12.75
N GLN A 50 5.87 5.65 -12.68
CA GLN A 50 5.56 4.37 -13.29
C GLN A 50 4.89 3.45 -12.27
N ASP A 51 3.69 2.98 -12.61
CA ASP A 51 2.98 1.95 -11.83
C ASP A 51 3.80 0.65 -11.82
N ARG A 52 3.95 0.05 -10.64
CA ARG A 52 4.71 -1.19 -10.42
C ARG A 52 6.09 -1.20 -11.07
N ALA A 53 6.84 -0.12 -10.93
CA ALA A 53 8.20 -0.03 -11.45
C ALA A 53 9.07 -1.16 -10.89
N THR A 54 9.80 -1.84 -11.78
CA THR A 54 10.65 -2.99 -11.40
C THR A 54 11.60 -2.65 -10.27
N GLY A 55 11.63 -3.49 -9.22
CA GLY A 55 12.50 -3.33 -8.07
C GLY A 55 11.92 -2.44 -6.95
N TRP A 56 10.70 -1.91 -7.09
CA TRP A 56 10.11 -0.99 -6.13
C TRP A 56 8.93 -1.57 -5.31
N ARG A 57 8.73 -2.88 -5.39
CA ARG A 57 7.84 -3.61 -4.48
C ARG A 57 8.51 -3.75 -3.11
N LEU A 58 7.74 -3.55 -2.05
CA LEU A 58 8.21 -3.80 -0.69
C LEU A 58 8.39 -5.31 -0.45
N GLU A 59 9.37 -5.65 0.37
CA GLU A 59 9.55 -6.99 0.89
C GLU A 59 8.41 -7.32 1.86
N VAL A 60 7.78 -8.48 1.66
CA VAL A 60 6.66 -8.94 2.48
C VAL A 60 7.20 -9.73 3.67
N PRO A 61 6.80 -9.42 4.91
CA PRO A 61 7.28 -10.17 6.07
C PRO A 61 6.70 -11.59 6.11
N THR A 62 7.42 -12.47 6.74
CA THR A 62 7.01 -13.88 6.95
C THR A 62 6.20 -14.09 8.22
N THR A 63 6.12 -13.09 9.09
CA THR A 63 5.37 -13.13 10.36
C THR A 63 4.24 -12.11 10.37
N ALA A 64 3.21 -12.36 11.16
CA ALA A 64 2.04 -11.50 11.24
C ALA A 64 2.33 -10.11 11.83
N ASP A 65 3.36 -10.00 12.65
CA ASP A 65 3.83 -8.77 13.31
C ASP A 65 5.05 -8.15 12.63
N GLY A 66 5.47 -8.71 11.49
CA GLY A 66 6.62 -8.25 10.73
C GLY A 66 6.34 -6.96 9.97
N GLU A 67 7.42 -6.33 9.51
CA GLU A 67 7.37 -5.09 8.72
C GLU A 67 7.50 -5.37 7.23
N PHE A 68 6.68 -4.70 6.42
CA PHE A 68 6.93 -4.55 4.99
C PHE A 68 8.02 -3.51 4.83
N VAL A 69 9.06 -3.83 4.06
CA VAL A 69 10.26 -2.97 3.94
C VAL A 69 10.47 -2.58 2.49
N SER A 70 10.60 -1.28 2.23
CA SER A 70 10.90 -0.78 0.89
C SER A 70 12.36 -1.06 0.51
N PRO A 71 12.69 -1.06 -0.78
CA PRO A 71 14.06 -0.82 -1.23
C PRO A 71 14.59 0.49 -0.66
N ALA A 72 15.91 0.64 -0.60
CA ALA A 72 16.52 1.92 -0.27
C ALA A 72 16.18 2.96 -1.35
N PHE A 73 15.74 4.15 -0.94
CA PHE A 73 15.35 5.22 -1.86
C PHE A 73 16.51 5.61 -2.78
N ALA A 74 16.29 5.55 -4.08
CA ALA A 74 17.28 5.91 -5.08
C ALA A 74 17.51 7.44 -5.14
N ALA A 75 16.49 8.21 -4.78
CA ALA A 75 16.53 9.67 -4.75
C ALA A 75 15.80 10.21 -3.51
N ALA A 76 16.06 11.46 -3.17
CA ALA A 76 15.31 12.13 -2.11
C ALA A 76 13.88 12.43 -2.57
N ALA A 77 12.93 12.31 -1.67
CA ALA A 77 11.57 12.79 -1.89
C ALA A 77 11.49 14.30 -1.68
N SER A 78 10.99 15.01 -2.67
CA SER A 78 10.82 16.46 -2.63
C SER A 78 9.66 16.88 -1.71
N ALA A 79 9.62 18.15 -1.35
CA ALA A 79 8.47 18.73 -0.64
C ALA A 79 7.22 18.82 -1.52
N ASP A 80 7.36 18.82 -2.83
CA ASP A 80 6.26 18.91 -3.78
C ASP A 80 5.60 17.54 -4.03
N ASN A 81 6.40 16.47 -4.12
CA ASN A 81 5.92 15.13 -4.46
C ASN A 81 5.83 14.20 -3.25
N GLY A 82 6.79 14.26 -2.33
CA GLY A 82 6.84 13.40 -1.13
C GLY A 82 7.14 11.93 -1.42
N VAL A 83 7.23 11.15 -0.36
CA VAL A 83 7.25 9.69 -0.45
C VAL A 83 5.85 9.20 -0.75
N ARG A 84 5.72 8.28 -1.72
CA ARG A 84 4.43 7.72 -2.16
C ARG A 84 4.47 6.21 -2.12
N VAL A 85 3.43 5.63 -1.53
CA VAL A 85 3.26 4.18 -1.41
C VAL A 85 1.79 3.80 -1.60
N TYR A 86 1.53 2.67 -2.23
CA TYR A 86 0.18 2.23 -2.55
C TYR A 86 0.07 0.71 -2.64
N CYS A 87 -1.15 0.19 -2.54
CA CYS A 87 -1.48 -1.19 -2.90
C CYS A 87 -2.20 -1.20 -4.25
N PRO A 88 -1.76 -2.00 -5.24
CA PRO A 88 -2.40 -2.02 -6.55
C PRO A 88 -3.80 -2.63 -6.46
N ILE A 89 -4.79 -1.92 -7.01
CA ILE A 89 -6.17 -2.39 -7.13
C ILE A 89 -6.50 -2.39 -8.62
N GLU A 90 -6.95 -3.53 -9.15
CA GLU A 90 -7.31 -3.67 -10.55
C GLU A 90 -8.34 -2.63 -10.98
N GLY A 91 -8.07 -1.93 -12.10
CA GLY A 91 -8.94 -0.90 -12.65
C GLY A 91 -8.89 0.46 -11.92
N HIS A 92 -7.96 0.64 -10.98
CA HIS A 92 -7.77 1.89 -10.25
C HIS A 92 -6.34 2.42 -10.41
N ASP A 93 -6.23 3.74 -10.44
CA ASP A 93 -4.93 4.42 -10.39
C ASP A 93 -4.30 4.28 -9.00
N PRO A 94 -2.95 4.36 -8.87
CA PRO A 94 -2.24 4.23 -7.60
C PRO A 94 -2.77 5.10 -6.46
N TRP A 95 -3.16 6.34 -6.74
CA TRP A 95 -3.68 7.26 -5.72
C TRP A 95 -5.03 6.87 -5.11
N HIS A 96 -5.78 5.94 -5.70
CA HIS A 96 -7.01 5.40 -5.09
C HIS A 96 -6.74 4.47 -3.89
N SER A 97 -5.53 3.96 -3.79
CA SER A 97 -5.08 3.07 -2.71
C SER A 97 -3.80 3.56 -2.03
N GLU A 98 -3.51 4.84 -2.21
CA GLU A 98 -2.35 5.49 -1.62
C GLU A 98 -2.50 5.63 -0.11
N PHE A 99 -1.40 5.51 0.58
CA PHE A 99 -1.29 5.79 2.01
C PHE A 99 0.11 6.29 2.35
N MET A 100 0.29 6.82 3.54
CA MET A 100 1.60 7.27 4.02
C MET A 100 1.66 7.20 5.54
N VAL A 101 2.86 7.35 6.08
CA VAL A 101 3.12 7.39 7.52
C VAL A 101 3.20 8.84 7.97
N PHE A 102 2.32 9.21 8.91
CA PHE A 102 2.33 10.50 9.58
C PHE A 102 2.41 10.26 11.09
N ASP A 103 3.37 10.89 11.75
CA ASP A 103 3.60 10.74 13.20
C ASP A 103 3.67 9.25 13.64
N GLY A 104 4.39 8.44 12.87
CA GLY A 104 4.56 7.02 13.13
C GLY A 104 3.31 6.16 12.92
N THR A 105 2.25 6.69 12.30
CA THR A 105 1.00 5.96 12.05
C THR A 105 0.67 5.94 10.55
N ILE A 106 0.24 4.79 10.05
CA ILE A 106 -0.21 4.65 8.65
C ILE A 106 -1.56 5.37 8.50
N LYS A 107 -1.64 6.26 7.50
CA LYS A 107 -2.86 7.00 7.14
C LYS A 107 -3.20 6.74 5.70
N TYR A 108 -4.42 6.30 5.45
CA TYR A 108 -4.93 6.02 4.11
C TYR A 108 -5.55 7.29 3.51
N ARG A 109 -5.26 7.54 2.25
CA ARG A 109 -5.85 8.65 1.51
C ARG A 109 -7.36 8.49 1.34
N GLY A 110 -7.82 7.29 1.06
CA GLY A 110 -9.23 7.00 0.85
C GLY A 110 -9.82 7.81 -0.32
N THR A 111 -11.03 8.33 -0.12
CA THR A 111 -11.72 9.20 -1.09
C THR A 111 -11.46 10.68 -0.85
N GLY A 112 -10.56 11.03 0.06
CA GLY A 112 -10.19 12.40 0.39
C GLY A 112 -9.38 13.09 -0.70
N GLY A 113 -9.01 14.34 -0.43
CA GLY A 113 -8.03 15.07 -1.24
C GLY A 113 -6.64 14.46 -1.15
N ASP A 114 -5.70 15.12 -1.79
CA ASP A 114 -4.30 14.71 -1.76
C ASP A 114 -3.74 14.74 -0.32
N GLN A 115 -2.84 13.81 0.00
CA GLN A 115 -2.20 13.74 1.31
C GLN A 115 -1.07 14.78 1.43
N ASP A 116 -0.75 15.17 2.65
CA ASP A 116 0.44 15.95 2.96
C ASP A 116 1.71 15.24 2.47
N ARG A 117 2.77 16.01 2.27
CA ARG A 117 4.03 15.49 1.76
C ARG A 117 4.97 15.09 2.89
N VAL A 118 5.49 13.87 2.80
CA VAL A 118 6.54 13.37 3.67
C VAL A 118 7.85 13.38 2.88
N THR A 119 8.79 14.17 3.30
CA THR A 119 10.13 14.23 2.67
C THR A 119 11.04 13.13 3.22
N ALA A 120 11.99 12.69 2.43
CA ALA A 120 12.97 11.70 2.82
C ALA A 120 14.27 11.90 2.05
N ALA A 121 15.37 11.42 2.60
CA ALA A 121 16.66 11.42 1.92
C ALA A 121 16.85 10.15 1.08
N ALA A 122 17.69 10.23 0.05
CA ALA A 122 18.18 9.06 -0.65
C ALA A 122 18.87 8.10 0.34
N GLY A 123 18.71 6.79 0.13
CA GLY A 123 19.27 5.74 0.96
C GLY A 123 18.40 5.34 2.16
N GLN A 124 17.44 6.14 2.58
CA GLN A 124 16.46 5.76 3.59
C GLN A 124 15.50 4.68 3.06
N LYS A 125 14.77 4.03 3.96
CA LYS A 125 13.75 3.03 3.65
C LYS A 125 12.46 3.33 4.41
N LEU A 126 11.34 2.90 3.85
CA LEU A 126 10.05 2.88 4.50
C LEU A 126 9.81 1.52 5.14
N TYR A 127 9.40 1.51 6.39
CA TYR A 127 9.01 0.34 7.17
C TYR A 127 7.55 0.47 7.56
N LEU A 128 6.76 -0.57 7.31
CA LEU A 128 5.31 -0.57 7.56
C LEU A 128 4.90 -1.82 8.33
N ASN A 129 4.28 -1.65 9.47
CA ASN A 129 3.67 -2.72 10.24
C ASN A 129 2.14 -2.58 10.19
N PHE A 130 1.48 -3.34 9.33
CA PHE A 130 0.03 -3.30 9.16
C PHE A 130 -0.74 -3.95 10.32
N SER A 131 -0.10 -4.77 11.16
CA SER A 131 -0.76 -5.35 12.35
C SER A 131 -0.94 -4.33 13.46
N THR A 132 -0.08 -3.30 13.52
CA THR A 132 -0.11 -2.26 14.55
C THR A 132 -0.47 -0.89 14.00
N ASP A 133 -0.66 -0.79 12.69
CA ASP A 133 -0.91 0.45 11.95
C ASP A 133 0.21 1.49 12.12
N LYS A 134 1.46 1.00 12.24
CA LYS A 134 2.65 1.81 12.48
C LYS A 134 3.63 1.75 11.33
N GLY A 135 4.43 2.81 11.19
CA GLY A 135 5.51 2.86 10.22
C GLY A 135 6.51 3.96 10.51
N GLU A 136 7.65 3.90 9.83
CA GLU A 136 8.70 4.90 9.92
C GLU A 136 9.55 4.93 8.66
N ILE A 137 10.24 6.05 8.43
CA ILE A 137 11.28 6.20 7.43
C ILE A 137 12.61 6.37 8.18
N LYS A 138 13.57 5.49 7.91
CA LYS A 138 14.89 5.52 8.54
C LYS A 138 16.00 5.02 7.62
#